data_a7a19bece1b5c25cc2427586d4998902
#
_entry.id   a7a19bece1b5c25cc2427586d4998902
#
_cell.length_a   1.000
_cell.length_b   1.000
_cell.length_c   1.000
_cell.angle_alpha   90.00
_cell.angle_beta   90.00
_cell.angle_gamma   90.00
#
_symmetry.space_group_name_H-M   'P 1'
#
loop_
_entity.id
_entity.type
_entity.pdbx_description
1 polymer ?
#
loop_
_entity_poly.entity_id
_entity_poly.type
_entity_poly.pdbx_seq_one_letter_code
_entity_poly.pdbx_strand_id
1 'polypeptide(L)'
;MKCFCQITNDGSDPRRPLAEQLCRDIPMDACTLAYNKMFECGRICELAALFPDLAPHLLNIADHIIDLIGPFRAGDYYVPAMGGSFSIKSVLPALFPDDPGLDYQNLDERCQNGGDAMTIFPRLQQMEQSLPHQGIQTQDGMLVMADSLMPLSEQIRIREEINASRQALLDYCKLDTWAMVKVWEKLKEMAE
;
A
#
# COMPACT_ATOMS: atom_id res chain seq x y z
N MET A 1 -5.13 8.83 -10.15
CA MET A 1 -4.65 8.35 -8.83
C MET A 1 -3.37 7.55 -9.07
N LYS A 2 -2.24 7.97 -8.50
CA LYS A 2 -0.96 7.26 -8.66
C LYS A 2 -0.78 6.36 -7.44
N CYS A 3 -0.86 5.05 -7.59
CA CYS A 3 -0.50 4.11 -6.54
C CYS A 3 1.02 3.99 -6.51
N PHE A 4 1.65 4.38 -5.41
CA PHE A 4 3.10 4.32 -5.23
C PHE A 4 3.52 2.97 -4.65
N CYS A 5 3.52 1.94 -5.47
CA CYS A 5 4.25 0.72 -5.19
C CYS A 5 5.57 0.73 -5.98
N GLN A 6 6.46 1.68 -5.68
CA GLN A 6 7.86 1.52 -6.08
C GLN A 6 8.50 0.47 -5.18
N ILE A 7 8.36 -0.79 -5.58
CA ILE A 7 9.23 -1.84 -5.09
C ILE A 7 10.58 -1.58 -5.77
N THR A 8 11.53 -1.08 -5.01
CA THR A 8 12.90 -0.93 -5.51
C THR A 8 13.47 -2.34 -5.71
N ASN A 9 13.72 -2.69 -6.98
CA ASN A 9 14.21 -4.02 -7.35
C ASN A 9 15.69 -4.25 -6.98
N ASP A 10 16.37 -3.19 -6.55
CA ASP A 10 17.80 -3.18 -6.23
C ASP A 10 18.10 -3.45 -4.75
N GLY A 11 17.08 -3.71 -3.94
CA GLY A 11 17.22 -3.92 -2.49
C GLY A 11 17.53 -2.64 -1.70
N SER A 12 17.46 -1.45 -2.34
CA SER A 12 17.64 -0.18 -1.65
C SER A 12 16.49 0.10 -0.68
N ASP A 13 16.75 0.94 0.31
CA ASP A 13 15.74 1.37 1.28
C ASP A 13 14.73 2.33 0.62
N PRO A 14 13.45 1.92 0.48
CA PRO A 14 12.44 2.73 -0.20
C PRO A 14 11.91 3.90 0.65
N ARG A 15 12.28 3.99 1.94
CA ARG A 15 11.68 4.96 2.87
C ARG A 15 11.96 6.41 2.50
N ARG A 16 13.19 6.72 2.08
CA ARG A 16 13.56 8.08 1.66
C ARG A 16 12.82 8.52 0.39
N PRO A 17 12.84 7.77 -0.71
CA PRO A 17 12.06 8.09 -1.91
C PRO A 17 10.56 8.22 -1.63
N LEU A 18 10.00 7.38 -0.74
CA LEU A 18 8.59 7.45 -0.33
C LEU A 18 8.30 8.77 0.40
N ALA A 19 9.12 9.14 1.38
CA ALA A 19 8.96 10.38 2.15
C ALA A 19 9.02 11.62 1.25
N GLU A 20 9.98 11.67 0.32
CA GLU A 20 10.10 12.75 -0.66
C GLU A 20 8.89 12.81 -1.59
N GLN A 21 8.36 11.64 -1.99
CA GLN A 21 7.19 11.60 -2.86
C GLN A 21 5.92 12.06 -2.13
N LEU A 22 5.73 11.68 -0.86
CA LEU A 22 4.63 12.20 -0.05
C LEU A 22 4.66 13.73 0.03
N CYS A 23 5.83 14.31 0.29
CA CYS A 23 6.00 15.76 0.32
C CYS A 23 5.74 16.43 -1.03
N ARG A 24 6.04 15.77 -2.15
CA ARG A 24 5.75 16.30 -3.49
C ARG A 24 4.27 16.25 -3.85
N ASP A 25 3.59 15.17 -3.44
CA ASP A 25 2.20 14.91 -3.86
C ASP A 25 1.16 15.57 -2.95
N ILE A 26 1.52 15.85 -1.69
CA ILE A 26 0.62 16.43 -0.68
C ILE A 26 1.12 17.82 -0.31
N PRO A 27 0.50 18.89 -0.85
CA PRO A 27 0.85 20.26 -0.48
C PRO A 27 0.62 20.57 1.01
N MET A 28 1.31 21.58 1.54
CA MET A 28 1.23 21.98 2.96
C MET A 28 -0.17 22.44 3.40
N ASP A 29 -1.00 22.90 2.47
CA ASP A 29 -2.36 23.37 2.69
C ASP A 29 -3.43 22.31 2.37
N ALA A 30 -3.02 21.07 2.04
CA ALA A 30 -3.94 19.98 1.75
C ALA A 30 -4.35 19.23 3.02
N CYS A 31 -5.63 18.80 3.04
CA CYS A 31 -6.10 17.77 3.96
C CYS A 31 -6.05 16.40 3.28
N THR A 32 -5.62 15.39 4.01
CA THR A 32 -5.63 14.00 3.55
C THR A 32 -6.68 13.19 4.31
N LEU A 33 -7.18 12.14 3.68
CA LEU A 33 -8.16 11.24 4.28
C LEU A 33 -7.49 9.91 4.62
N ALA A 34 -7.79 9.35 5.79
CA ALA A 34 -7.40 8.00 6.14
C ALA A 34 -8.56 7.28 6.83
N TYR A 35 -8.50 5.96 6.88
CA TYR A 35 -9.44 5.15 7.65
C TYR A 35 -8.71 4.51 8.82
N ASN A 36 -8.99 5.01 10.06
CA ASN A 36 -8.22 4.71 11.27
C ASN A 36 -6.81 5.34 11.23
N LYS A 37 -6.75 6.65 11.12
CA LYS A 37 -5.55 7.48 10.87
C LYS A 37 -4.35 7.22 11.78
N MET A 38 -4.54 6.55 12.92
CA MET A 38 -3.44 6.30 13.87
C MET A 38 -2.30 5.50 13.26
N PHE A 39 -2.61 4.62 12.31
CA PHE A 39 -1.58 3.84 11.61
C PHE A 39 -0.75 4.74 10.70
N GLU A 40 -1.40 5.52 9.85
CA GLU A 40 -0.75 6.43 8.89
C GLU A 40 0.05 7.51 9.62
N CYS A 41 -0.53 8.14 10.65
CA CYS A 41 0.18 9.12 11.48
C CYS A 41 1.45 8.50 12.10
N GLY A 42 1.36 7.27 12.63
CA GLY A 42 2.51 6.57 13.20
C GLY A 42 3.63 6.37 12.17
N ARG A 43 3.30 5.91 10.97
CA ARG A 43 4.28 5.70 9.88
C ARG A 43 4.90 7.00 9.39
N ILE A 44 4.11 8.06 9.25
CA ILE A 44 4.59 9.39 8.84
C ILE A 44 5.52 9.98 9.91
N CYS A 45 5.18 9.85 11.20
CA CYS A 45 6.04 10.29 12.30
C CYS A 45 7.39 9.54 12.33
N GLU A 46 7.40 8.23 12.02
CA GLU A 46 8.64 7.47 11.90
C GLU A 46 9.51 7.97 10.73
N LEU A 47 8.89 8.28 9.58
CA LEU A 47 9.61 8.88 8.46
C LEU A 47 10.17 10.26 8.81
N ALA A 48 9.41 11.08 9.54
CA ALA A 48 9.86 12.39 10.01
C ALA A 48 11.06 12.27 10.96
N ALA A 49 11.07 11.27 11.84
CA ALA A 49 12.22 11.01 12.73
C ALA A 49 13.46 10.53 11.95
N LEU A 50 13.27 9.75 10.88
CA LEU A 50 14.37 9.26 10.03
C LEU A 50 14.95 10.33 9.12
N PHE A 51 14.12 11.29 8.67
CA PHE A 51 14.48 12.33 7.70
C PHE A 51 14.14 13.73 8.23
N PRO A 52 15.01 14.29 9.12
CA PRO A 52 14.74 15.58 9.78
C PRO A 52 14.56 16.76 8.80
N ASP A 53 15.17 16.69 7.62
CA ASP A 53 15.01 17.69 6.54
C ASP A 53 13.61 17.70 5.93
N LEU A 54 12.88 16.60 5.97
CA LEU A 54 11.49 16.47 5.52
C LEU A 54 10.47 16.54 6.66
N ALA A 55 10.94 16.50 7.92
CA ALA A 55 10.09 16.40 9.09
C ALA A 55 9.01 17.51 9.19
N PRO A 56 9.29 18.80 8.93
CA PRO A 56 8.25 19.83 9.01
C PRO A 56 7.06 19.56 8.06
N HIS A 57 7.34 19.07 6.87
CA HIS A 57 6.30 18.75 5.89
C HIS A 57 5.56 17.47 6.25
N LEU A 58 6.28 16.40 6.63
CA LEU A 58 5.68 15.13 7.02
C LEU A 58 4.77 15.29 8.24
N LEU A 59 5.19 16.03 9.27
CA LEU A 59 4.38 16.30 10.45
C LEU A 59 3.15 17.13 10.11
N ASN A 60 3.28 18.11 9.20
CA ASN A 60 2.12 18.84 8.69
C ASN A 60 1.10 17.92 8.03
N ILE A 61 1.54 16.96 7.19
CA ILE A 61 0.65 15.95 6.61
C ILE A 61 -0.07 15.17 7.70
N ALA A 62 0.65 14.66 8.72
CA ALA A 62 0.08 13.88 9.80
C ALA A 62 -0.99 14.66 10.60
N ASP A 63 -0.74 15.94 10.85
CA ASP A 63 -1.65 16.83 11.59
C ASP A 63 -2.95 17.16 10.82
N HIS A 64 -2.89 17.11 9.48
CA HIS A 64 -4.03 17.40 8.61
C HIS A 64 -4.73 16.14 8.06
N ILE A 65 -4.52 14.97 8.68
CA ILE A 65 -5.27 13.76 8.35
C ILE A 65 -6.65 13.79 9.02
N ILE A 66 -7.69 13.67 8.20
CA ILE A 66 -9.09 13.49 8.65
C ILE A 66 -9.38 11.98 8.71
N ASP A 67 -9.90 11.54 9.85
CA ASP A 67 -10.20 10.12 10.10
C ASP A 67 -11.64 9.78 9.72
N LEU A 68 -11.81 8.99 8.66
CA LEU A 68 -13.12 8.58 8.15
C LEU A 68 -13.84 7.56 9.05
N ILE A 69 -13.16 6.89 9.97
CA ILE A 69 -13.80 5.95 10.91
C ILE A 69 -14.61 6.67 12.00
N GLY A 70 -14.34 7.96 12.22
CA GLY A 70 -14.93 8.76 13.29
C GLY A 70 -16.44 8.65 13.40
N PRO A 71 -17.24 8.97 12.35
CA PRO A 71 -18.70 8.90 12.39
C PRO A 71 -19.25 7.51 12.72
N PHE A 72 -18.58 6.44 12.26
CA PHE A 72 -19.00 5.07 12.58
C PHE A 72 -18.74 4.71 14.04
N ARG A 73 -17.57 5.10 14.59
CA ARG A 73 -17.23 4.87 16.02
C ARG A 73 -18.10 5.68 16.96
N ALA A 74 -18.45 6.89 16.59
CA ALA A 74 -19.32 7.74 17.38
C ALA A 74 -20.79 7.26 17.37
N GLY A 75 -21.15 6.39 16.40
CA GLY A 75 -22.52 5.94 16.21
C GLY A 75 -23.38 6.94 15.45
N ASP A 76 -22.78 7.98 14.87
CA ASP A 76 -23.47 8.97 14.04
C ASP A 76 -24.01 8.35 12.75
N TYR A 77 -23.33 7.33 12.25
CA TYR A 77 -23.76 6.57 11.08
C TYR A 77 -23.55 5.06 11.28
N TYR A 78 -24.62 4.31 11.12
CA TYR A 78 -24.61 2.85 11.24
C TYR A 78 -25.68 2.21 10.35
N VAL A 79 -25.31 1.12 9.66
CA VAL A 79 -26.25 0.26 8.98
C VAL A 79 -26.12 -1.18 9.52
N PRO A 80 -27.24 -1.92 9.71
CA PRO A 80 -27.23 -3.26 10.33
C PRO A 80 -26.27 -4.25 9.64
N ALA A 81 -26.08 -4.11 8.32
CA ALA A 81 -25.18 -4.97 7.54
C ALA A 81 -23.69 -4.86 7.97
N MET A 82 -23.31 -3.81 8.74
CA MET A 82 -21.95 -3.71 9.32
C MET A 82 -21.70 -4.76 10.41
N GLY A 83 -22.74 -5.41 10.95
CA GLY A 83 -22.61 -6.48 11.94
C GLY A 83 -21.91 -6.05 13.24
N GLY A 84 -21.99 -4.76 13.61
CA GLY A 84 -21.32 -4.21 14.80
C GLY A 84 -19.82 -3.93 14.61
N SER A 85 -19.28 -4.11 13.42
CA SER A 85 -17.88 -3.84 13.10
C SER A 85 -17.73 -2.47 12.41
N PHE A 86 -16.68 -1.73 12.79
CA PHE A 86 -16.29 -0.46 12.13
C PHE A 86 -15.07 -0.63 11.23
N SER A 87 -14.65 -1.86 10.96
CA SER A 87 -13.60 -2.13 9.98
C SER A 87 -14.06 -1.70 8.58
N ILE A 88 -13.16 -1.08 7.79
CA ILE A 88 -13.48 -0.71 6.41
C ILE A 88 -14.00 -1.90 5.58
N LYS A 89 -13.54 -3.11 5.88
CA LYS A 89 -13.98 -4.36 5.24
C LYS A 89 -15.42 -4.76 5.57
N SER A 90 -15.94 -4.28 6.70
CA SER A 90 -17.37 -4.47 7.08
C SER A 90 -18.20 -3.28 6.64
N VAL A 91 -17.64 -2.08 6.72
CA VAL A 91 -18.34 -0.84 6.38
C VAL A 91 -18.55 -0.73 4.87
N LEU A 92 -17.53 -0.96 4.07
CA LEU A 92 -17.59 -0.77 2.62
C LEU A 92 -18.66 -1.63 1.94
N PRO A 93 -18.68 -2.96 2.09
CA PRO A 93 -19.74 -3.80 1.50
C PRO A 93 -21.12 -3.53 2.10
N ALA A 94 -21.20 -3.08 3.35
CA ALA A 94 -22.47 -2.70 3.96
C ALA A 94 -23.06 -1.41 3.37
N LEU A 95 -22.21 -0.48 2.92
CA LEU A 95 -22.62 0.75 2.26
C LEU A 95 -22.91 0.58 0.76
N PHE A 96 -22.28 -0.41 0.13
CA PHE A 96 -22.34 -0.66 -1.31
C PHE A 96 -22.59 -2.15 -1.61
N PRO A 97 -23.76 -2.71 -1.18
CA PRO A 97 -24.01 -4.14 -1.27
C PRO A 97 -24.10 -4.65 -2.72
N ASP A 98 -24.39 -3.79 -3.66
CA ASP A 98 -24.56 -4.12 -5.08
C ASP A 98 -23.27 -3.97 -5.91
N ASP A 99 -22.16 -3.59 -5.28
CA ASP A 99 -20.86 -3.41 -5.95
C ASP A 99 -19.83 -4.44 -5.46
N PRO A 100 -19.72 -5.60 -6.13
CA PRO A 100 -18.74 -6.62 -5.75
C PRO A 100 -17.29 -6.19 -5.91
N GLY A 101 -17.02 -5.12 -6.66
CA GLY A 101 -15.67 -4.54 -6.81
C GLY A 101 -15.19 -3.82 -5.55
N LEU A 102 -16.07 -3.59 -4.58
CA LEU A 102 -15.77 -2.97 -3.29
C LEU A 102 -15.68 -3.98 -2.14
N ASP A 103 -15.65 -5.27 -2.45
CA ASP A 103 -15.47 -6.33 -1.44
C ASP A 103 -14.05 -6.89 -1.49
N TYR A 104 -13.31 -6.74 -0.39
CA TYR A 104 -11.96 -7.26 -0.23
C TYR A 104 -11.85 -8.79 -0.37
N GLN A 105 -12.95 -9.52 -0.15
CA GLN A 105 -12.97 -10.98 -0.32
C GLN A 105 -12.84 -11.40 -1.79
N ASN A 106 -13.10 -10.50 -2.73
CA ASN A 106 -12.96 -10.73 -4.16
C ASN A 106 -11.54 -10.46 -4.69
N LEU A 107 -10.63 -9.98 -3.84
CA LEU A 107 -9.22 -9.85 -4.17
C LEU A 107 -8.52 -11.20 -4.20
N ASP A 108 -7.35 -11.25 -4.86
CA ASP A 108 -6.47 -12.42 -4.84
C ASP A 108 -6.17 -12.84 -3.38
N GLU A 109 -6.25 -14.14 -3.10
CA GLU A 109 -6.05 -14.71 -1.77
C GLU A 109 -4.67 -14.39 -1.16
N ARG A 110 -3.69 -14.04 -2.00
CA ARG A 110 -2.36 -13.61 -1.54
C ARG A 110 -2.40 -12.30 -0.75
N CYS A 111 -3.35 -11.40 -1.07
CA CYS A 111 -3.42 -10.09 -0.45
C CYS A 111 -4.86 -9.58 -0.30
N GLN A 112 -5.49 -9.91 0.81
CA GLN A 112 -6.85 -9.48 1.13
C GLN A 112 -6.91 -8.53 2.34
N ASN A 113 -5.76 -8.25 2.97
CA ASN A 113 -5.70 -7.38 4.15
C ASN A 113 -4.30 -6.76 4.35
N GLY A 114 -4.24 -5.72 5.20
CA GLY A 114 -2.99 -5.03 5.52
C GLY A 114 -1.90 -5.93 6.13
N GLY A 115 -2.28 -6.98 6.87
CA GLY A 115 -1.33 -7.98 7.39
C GLY A 115 -0.67 -8.76 6.26
N ASP A 116 -1.45 -9.20 5.26
CA ASP A 116 -0.93 -9.86 4.07
C ASP A 116 0.02 -8.91 3.31
N ALA A 117 -0.39 -7.66 3.11
CA ALA A 117 0.42 -6.65 2.43
C ALA A 117 1.77 -6.43 3.12
N MET A 118 1.80 -6.39 4.45
CA MET A 118 3.03 -6.23 5.23
C MET A 118 3.99 -7.43 5.11
N THR A 119 3.48 -8.63 4.86
CA THR A 119 4.30 -9.84 4.69
C THR A 119 4.76 -10.05 3.25
N ILE A 120 3.95 -9.67 2.27
CA ILE A 120 4.27 -9.81 0.85
C ILE A 120 5.49 -8.98 0.47
N PHE A 121 5.58 -7.74 0.93
CA PHE A 121 6.64 -6.83 0.51
C PHE A 121 8.06 -7.33 0.85
N PRO A 122 8.38 -7.73 2.09
CA PRO A 122 9.68 -8.32 2.41
C PRO A 122 9.95 -9.63 1.64
N ARG A 123 8.90 -10.45 1.44
CA ARG A 123 9.01 -11.69 0.67
C ARG A 123 9.38 -11.43 -0.79
N LEU A 124 8.77 -10.42 -1.43
CA LEU A 124 9.11 -10.01 -2.79
C LEU A 124 10.58 -9.61 -2.89
N GLN A 125 11.10 -8.83 -1.95
CA GLN A 125 12.51 -8.44 -1.91
C GLN A 125 13.43 -9.66 -1.79
N GLN A 126 13.11 -10.63 -0.93
CA GLN A 126 13.89 -11.86 -0.78
C GLN A 126 13.88 -12.71 -2.05
N MET A 127 12.73 -12.84 -2.70
CA MET A 127 12.59 -13.60 -3.94
C MET A 127 13.38 -12.94 -5.09
N GLU A 128 13.33 -11.62 -5.22
CA GLU A 128 14.12 -10.88 -6.20
C GLU A 128 15.63 -11.05 -5.97
N GLN A 129 16.08 -10.97 -4.72
CA GLN A 129 17.49 -11.19 -4.35
C GLN A 129 17.97 -12.63 -4.59
N SER A 130 17.06 -13.61 -4.58
CA SER A 130 17.40 -15.01 -4.86
C SER A 130 17.61 -15.30 -6.34
N LEU A 131 17.11 -14.42 -7.23
CA LEU A 131 17.31 -14.58 -8.66
C LEU A 131 18.74 -14.20 -9.06
N PRO A 132 19.36 -14.96 -9.98
CA PRO A 132 20.67 -14.63 -10.48
C PRO A 132 20.61 -13.25 -11.17
N HIS A 133 21.52 -12.35 -10.77
CA HIS A 133 21.69 -11.08 -11.46
C HIS A 133 22.17 -11.35 -12.89
N GLN A 134 21.53 -10.70 -13.86
CA GLN A 134 21.99 -10.77 -15.25
C GLN A 134 23.45 -10.26 -15.30
N GLY A 135 24.29 -11.02 -15.97
CA GLY A 135 25.74 -10.96 -15.99
C GLY A 135 26.34 -9.56 -15.84
N ILE A 136 27.34 -9.48 -14.99
CA ILE A 136 28.19 -8.30 -14.86
C ILE A 136 29.04 -8.22 -16.14
N GLN A 137 28.87 -7.15 -16.93
CA GLN A 137 29.86 -6.81 -17.95
C GLN A 137 31.17 -6.42 -17.24
N THR A 138 32.20 -7.24 -17.39
CA THR A 138 33.55 -6.84 -16.97
C THR A 138 34.05 -5.71 -17.86
N GLN A 139 35.00 -4.90 -17.35
CA GLN A 139 35.61 -3.79 -18.09
C GLN A 139 36.21 -4.19 -19.45
N ASP A 140 36.44 -5.48 -19.68
CA ASP A 140 36.98 -6.07 -20.91
C ASP A 140 35.89 -6.55 -21.88
N GLY A 141 34.62 -6.24 -21.65
CA GLY A 141 33.51 -6.58 -22.55
C GLY A 141 33.12 -8.06 -22.56
N MET A 142 33.69 -8.88 -21.69
CA MET A 142 33.35 -10.30 -21.55
C MET A 142 32.15 -10.43 -20.63
N LEU A 143 31.05 -11.00 -21.13
CA LEU A 143 29.90 -11.42 -20.33
C LEU A 143 30.32 -12.62 -19.47
N VAL A 144 30.64 -12.37 -18.20
CA VAL A 144 30.77 -13.42 -17.21
C VAL A 144 29.33 -13.80 -16.82
N MET A 145 28.83 -14.89 -17.40
CA MET A 145 27.64 -15.57 -16.91
C MET A 145 27.97 -16.01 -15.49
N ALA A 146 27.38 -15.41 -14.50
CA ALA A 146 27.37 -15.98 -13.16
C ALA A 146 26.78 -17.37 -13.32
N ASP A 147 27.57 -18.42 -13.00
CA ASP A 147 27.10 -19.81 -12.93
C ASP A 147 25.99 -19.87 -11.89
N SER A 148 24.77 -19.56 -12.34
CA SER A 148 23.59 -19.68 -11.53
C SER A 148 23.29 -21.16 -11.40
N LEU A 149 23.54 -21.72 -10.22
CA LEU A 149 23.16 -23.08 -9.85
C LEU A 149 21.64 -23.31 -9.92
N MET A 150 20.83 -22.23 -10.15
CA MET A 150 19.38 -22.30 -10.21
C MET A 150 18.91 -22.65 -11.62
N PRO A 151 18.16 -23.76 -11.79
CA PRO A 151 17.57 -24.14 -13.07
C PRO A 151 16.70 -23.07 -13.67
N LEU A 152 16.69 -22.92 -15.00
CA LEU A 152 15.88 -21.92 -15.70
C LEU A 152 14.39 -22.05 -15.38
N SER A 153 13.87 -23.27 -15.26
CA SER A 153 12.48 -23.54 -14.88
C SER A 153 12.13 -22.97 -13.50
N GLU A 154 13.07 -23.02 -12.56
CA GLU A 154 12.88 -22.45 -11.23
C GLU A 154 12.92 -20.92 -11.25
N GLN A 155 13.83 -20.33 -12.03
CA GLN A 155 13.88 -18.90 -12.23
C GLN A 155 12.57 -18.35 -12.82
N ILE A 156 12.00 -19.05 -13.81
CA ILE A 156 10.72 -18.70 -14.42
C ILE A 156 9.60 -18.73 -13.36
N ARG A 157 9.52 -19.82 -12.59
CA ARG A 157 8.52 -19.98 -11.53
C ARG A 157 8.60 -18.87 -10.49
N ILE A 158 9.81 -18.50 -10.04
CA ILE A 158 10.01 -17.41 -9.07
C ILE A 158 9.57 -16.08 -9.67
N ARG A 159 9.88 -15.79 -10.93
CA ARG A 159 9.46 -14.55 -11.61
C ARG A 159 7.94 -14.47 -11.76
N GLU A 160 7.28 -15.57 -12.07
CA GLU A 160 5.82 -15.64 -12.15
C GLU A 160 5.19 -15.37 -10.78
N GLU A 161 5.72 -15.97 -9.71
CA GLU A 161 5.22 -15.73 -8.35
C GLU A 161 5.46 -14.28 -7.89
N ILE A 162 6.63 -13.70 -8.22
CA ILE A 162 6.91 -12.27 -7.96
C ILE A 162 5.87 -11.39 -8.65
N ASN A 163 5.58 -11.64 -9.93
CA ASN A 163 4.63 -10.84 -10.70
C ASN A 163 3.21 -10.99 -10.15
N ALA A 164 2.79 -12.21 -9.82
CA ALA A 164 1.47 -12.46 -9.25
C ALA A 164 1.30 -11.79 -7.86
N SER A 165 2.29 -11.92 -6.98
CA SER A 165 2.28 -11.29 -5.66
C SER A 165 2.32 -9.76 -5.74
N ARG A 166 3.09 -9.21 -6.69
CA ARG A 166 3.13 -7.77 -6.95
C ARG A 166 1.78 -7.25 -7.44
N GLN A 167 1.13 -7.98 -8.35
CA GLN A 167 -0.19 -7.60 -8.84
C GLN A 167 -1.24 -7.65 -7.73
N ALA A 168 -1.25 -8.71 -6.92
CA ALA A 168 -2.15 -8.83 -5.76
C ALA A 168 -2.00 -7.65 -4.78
N LEU A 169 -0.76 -7.24 -4.49
CA LEU A 169 -0.47 -6.08 -3.65
C LEU A 169 -0.96 -4.76 -4.27
N LEU A 170 -0.78 -4.59 -5.59
CA LEU A 170 -1.27 -3.40 -6.31
C LEU A 170 -2.80 -3.32 -6.31
N ASP A 171 -3.48 -4.44 -6.52
CA ASP A 171 -4.95 -4.50 -6.52
C ASP A 171 -5.51 -4.22 -5.13
N TYR A 172 -4.86 -4.75 -4.07
CA TYR A 172 -5.19 -4.41 -2.69
C TYR A 172 -5.03 -2.91 -2.42
N CYS A 173 -3.88 -2.32 -2.72
CA CYS A 173 -3.63 -0.89 -2.49
C CYS A 173 -4.61 0.00 -3.29
N LYS A 174 -4.97 -0.41 -4.51
CA LYS A 174 -5.95 0.29 -5.33
C LYS A 174 -7.32 0.29 -4.68
N LEU A 175 -7.80 -0.88 -4.22
CA LEU A 175 -9.06 -1.00 -3.54
C LEU A 175 -9.07 -0.22 -2.23
N ASP A 176 -8.01 -0.34 -1.42
CA ASP A 176 -7.89 0.32 -0.12
C ASP A 176 -7.99 1.85 -0.26
N THR A 177 -7.31 2.41 -1.26
CA THR A 177 -7.42 3.85 -1.58
C THR A 177 -8.80 4.22 -2.10
N TRP A 178 -9.37 3.40 -2.99
CA TRP A 178 -10.69 3.65 -3.58
C TRP A 178 -11.81 3.55 -2.53
N ALA A 179 -11.67 2.63 -1.59
CA ALA A 179 -12.59 2.46 -0.47
C ALA A 179 -12.71 3.76 0.37
N MET A 180 -11.60 4.42 0.66
CA MET A 180 -11.63 5.69 1.40
C MET A 180 -12.38 6.77 0.64
N VAL A 181 -12.20 6.86 -0.68
CA VAL A 181 -12.95 7.81 -1.53
C VAL A 181 -14.44 7.51 -1.47
N LYS A 182 -14.84 6.23 -1.60
CA LYS A 182 -16.23 5.82 -1.56
C LYS A 182 -16.89 6.08 -0.21
N VAL A 183 -16.21 5.78 0.87
CA VAL A 183 -16.71 6.08 2.23
C VAL A 183 -16.87 7.59 2.41
N TRP A 184 -15.91 8.40 1.98
CA TRP A 184 -16.00 9.85 2.06
C TRP A 184 -17.16 10.42 1.23
N GLU A 185 -17.33 9.97 -0.02
CA GLU A 185 -18.46 10.35 -0.87
C GLU A 185 -19.80 10.06 -0.17
N LYS A 186 -19.91 8.86 0.43
CA LYS A 186 -21.13 8.45 1.12
C LYS A 186 -21.40 9.28 2.37
N LEU A 187 -20.40 9.54 3.18
CA LEU A 187 -20.54 10.38 4.38
C LEU A 187 -20.92 11.82 4.01
N LYS A 188 -20.36 12.36 2.92
CA LYS A 188 -20.73 13.68 2.41
C LYS A 188 -22.20 13.73 1.97
N GLU A 189 -22.64 12.76 1.18
CA GLU A 189 -24.04 12.63 0.73
C GLU A 189 -25.04 12.61 1.90
N MET A 190 -24.65 11.99 3.03
CA MET A 190 -25.49 11.87 4.21
C MET A 190 -25.49 13.14 5.10
N ALA A 191 -24.53 14.03 4.92
CA ALA A 191 -24.40 15.27 5.68
C ALA A 191 -25.12 16.46 5.01
N GLU A 192 -25.53 16.32 3.75
CA GLU A 192 -26.33 17.29 2.97
C GLU A 192 -27.83 17.05 3.16
#